data_24c2e5b02a817495fbf8a7143ae6579b
#
_entry.id   24c2e5b02a817495fbf8a7143ae6579b
#
_cell.length_a   1.000
_cell.length_b   1.000
_cell.length_c   1.000
_cell.angle_alpha   90.00
_cell.angle_beta   90.00
_cell.angle_gamma   90.00
#
_symmetry.space_group_name_H-M   'P 1'
#
loop_
_entity.id
_entity.type
_entity.pdbx_description
1 polymer ?
#
loop_
_entity_poly.entity_id
_entity_poly.type
_entity_poly.pdbx_seq_one_letter_code
_entity_poly.pdbx_strand_id
1 'polypeptide(L)'
;MVSCVDDNFGDNLIRICFEKILRAVLKNLGVEPDTAELCKMSLKLIDRESIRTSDLLFFAGGGLFGINYMHYYDYMEEITRIADEYGVPVVLSSIGVNNMGATTENEHLLSEMLERKCFRAVSVRENPALFRKYAKNCNYEIVQVCDPAVWSDSIYRSHLSKKSRPLSNSNSKSKGKSVVGINAVRGGLFADNGKPWKLGDEMKYMNEIGQLLKERGVEYYYYTNGSFLDNNSLLYFAKEYDIPRERIIIPQSTRELVETIYGFTSVAAIRMHSSIISYALGVPSVNLVWNDKIPFFYQNIGYPERAVSFENWDTKEAVETLMKIENDPSYKPDPEYMMTLYDFLYELMGGFLGVDTSRIEKFGYEQVKNELINDPVSLQEDVDELVLKVQKGEKHYLSRFVEMKRQDKEFRQLKKECDKKDKEIKKLKTENQKLNRLLVVRVYKKLRSVKRKLLG
;
A
#
# COMPACT_ATOMS: atom_id res chain seq x y z
N MET A 1 6.56 -3.40 19.61
CA MET A 1 5.97 -3.72 18.29
C MET A 1 6.23 -2.59 17.33
N VAL A 2 6.88 -2.87 16.20
CA VAL A 2 7.21 -1.92 15.13
C VAL A 2 6.29 -2.17 13.94
N SER A 3 5.73 -1.13 13.36
CA SER A 3 4.83 -1.25 12.22
C SER A 3 4.99 -0.11 11.21
N CYS A 4 4.66 -0.39 9.96
CA CYS A 4 4.47 0.64 8.95
C CYS A 4 3.18 1.40 9.23
N VAL A 5 3.21 2.33 10.17
CA VAL A 5 2.05 3.21 10.37
C VAL A 5 2.14 4.31 9.32
N ASP A 6 1.33 4.18 8.28
CA ASP A 6 1.18 5.19 7.24
C ASP A 6 -0.25 5.74 7.21
N ASP A 7 -0.52 6.68 6.31
CA ASP A 7 -1.85 7.21 6.04
C ASP A 7 -2.77 6.19 5.31
N ASN A 8 -2.22 5.01 4.97
CA ASN A 8 -2.95 3.88 4.39
C ASN A 8 -3.56 3.03 5.51
N PHE A 9 -4.86 3.02 5.62
CA PHE A 9 -5.58 2.25 6.65
C PHE A 9 -5.38 0.74 6.55
N GLY A 10 -5.01 0.21 5.37
CA GLY A 10 -4.63 -1.19 5.25
C GLY A 10 -3.41 -1.55 6.10
N ASP A 11 -2.40 -0.69 6.14
CA ASP A 11 -1.20 -0.91 6.95
C ASP A 11 -1.49 -0.72 8.45
N ASN A 12 -2.38 0.21 8.81
CA ASN A 12 -2.86 0.36 10.18
C ASN A 12 -3.65 -0.86 10.65
N LEU A 13 -4.48 -1.42 9.77
CA LEU A 13 -5.26 -2.62 10.06
C LEU A 13 -4.38 -3.83 10.38
N ILE A 14 -3.27 -4.01 9.64
CA ILE A 14 -2.29 -5.06 9.95
C ILE A 14 -1.83 -4.94 11.40
N ARG A 15 -1.43 -3.75 11.83
CA ARG A 15 -0.96 -3.50 13.19
C ARG A 15 -2.03 -3.83 14.24
N ILE A 16 -3.26 -3.35 14.02
CA ILE A 16 -4.38 -3.59 14.94
C ILE A 16 -4.67 -5.09 15.05
N CYS A 17 -4.81 -5.77 13.91
CA CYS A 17 -5.10 -7.20 13.90
C CYS A 17 -3.97 -8.03 14.51
N PHE A 18 -2.71 -7.70 14.21
CA PHE A 18 -1.55 -8.37 14.79
C PHE A 18 -1.54 -8.25 16.33
N GLU A 19 -1.76 -7.05 16.86
CA GLU A 19 -1.81 -6.82 18.31
C GLU A 19 -2.89 -7.68 18.97
N LYS A 20 -4.11 -7.70 18.42
CA LYS A 20 -5.22 -8.48 18.97
C LYS A 20 -4.94 -9.99 18.92
N ILE A 21 -4.36 -10.47 17.82
CA ILE A 21 -3.96 -11.88 17.70
C ILE A 21 -2.87 -12.23 18.74
N LEU A 22 -1.86 -11.37 18.89
CA LEU A 22 -0.80 -11.58 19.88
C LEU A 22 -1.36 -11.60 21.31
N ARG A 23 -2.31 -10.72 21.65
CA ARG A 23 -3.01 -10.76 22.95
C ARG A 23 -3.77 -12.06 23.17
N ALA A 24 -4.47 -12.57 22.15
CA ALA A 24 -5.15 -13.86 22.23
C ALA A 24 -4.16 -15.03 22.45
N VAL A 25 -2.98 -14.98 21.81
CA VAL A 25 -1.90 -15.94 22.04
C VAL A 25 -1.39 -15.89 23.47
N LEU A 26 -1.06 -14.69 23.98
CA LEU A 26 -0.56 -14.50 25.34
C LEU A 26 -1.57 -15.01 26.37
N LYS A 27 -2.85 -14.70 26.19
CA LYS A 27 -3.94 -15.21 27.03
C LYS A 27 -4.01 -16.74 27.01
N ASN A 28 -3.91 -17.38 25.84
CA ASN A 28 -3.89 -18.83 25.74
C ASN A 28 -2.69 -19.45 26.47
N LEU A 29 -1.54 -18.77 26.49
CA LEU A 29 -0.34 -19.19 27.21
C LEU A 29 -0.38 -18.87 28.71
N GLY A 30 -1.51 -18.34 29.23
CA GLY A 30 -1.69 -18.02 30.64
C GLY A 30 -1.00 -16.72 31.10
N VAL A 31 -0.64 -15.85 30.16
CA VAL A 31 -0.09 -14.52 30.48
C VAL A 31 -1.25 -13.56 30.72
N GLU A 32 -1.32 -13.02 31.94
CA GLU A 32 -2.34 -12.01 32.27
C GLU A 32 -2.14 -10.73 31.45
N PRO A 33 -3.22 -10.13 30.91
CA PRO A 33 -3.15 -8.95 30.03
C PRO A 33 -2.36 -7.78 30.63
N ASP A 34 -2.43 -7.58 31.94
CA ASP A 34 -1.79 -6.47 32.66
C ASP A 34 -0.29 -6.71 32.92
N THR A 35 0.21 -7.91 32.65
CA THR A 35 1.64 -8.27 32.87
C THR A 35 2.49 -8.12 31.60
N ALA A 36 1.87 -7.95 30.44
CA ALA A 36 2.56 -7.76 29.15
C ALA A 36 2.29 -6.38 28.57
N GLU A 37 3.25 -5.49 28.65
CA GLU A 37 3.16 -4.18 28.01
C GLU A 37 3.50 -4.28 26.52
N LEU A 38 2.57 -3.84 25.67
CA LEU A 38 2.76 -3.80 24.22
C LEU A 38 3.03 -2.37 23.73
N CYS A 39 4.30 -1.96 23.78
CA CYS A 39 4.73 -0.68 23.23
C CYS A 39 4.61 -0.67 21.71
N LYS A 40 4.07 0.42 21.15
CA LYS A 40 3.84 0.61 19.71
C LYS A 40 4.77 1.68 19.17
N MET A 41 5.57 1.33 18.17
CA MET A 41 6.50 2.23 17.51
C MET A 41 6.24 2.28 16.01
N SER A 42 6.20 3.47 15.43
CA SER A 42 6.23 3.61 13.98
C SER A 42 7.64 3.35 13.47
N LEU A 43 7.77 2.59 12.38
CA LEU A 43 9.05 2.33 11.73
C LEU A 43 9.86 3.61 11.45
N LYS A 44 9.21 4.72 11.13
CA LYS A 44 9.83 6.02 10.82
C LYS A 44 10.10 6.91 12.04
N LEU A 45 9.74 6.46 13.24
CA LEU A 45 9.92 7.19 14.50
C LEU A 45 10.62 6.27 15.48
N ILE A 46 11.97 6.17 15.35
CA ILE A 46 12.78 5.23 16.12
C ILE A 46 12.94 5.77 17.54
N ASP A 47 12.45 4.99 18.50
CA ASP A 47 12.67 5.22 19.93
C ASP A 47 13.70 4.21 20.45
N ARG A 48 14.94 4.64 20.59
CA ARG A 48 16.04 3.80 21.05
C ARG A 48 15.83 3.25 22.46
N GLU A 49 15.21 4.03 23.34
CA GLU A 49 14.96 3.60 24.71
C GLU A 49 13.92 2.50 24.77
N SER A 50 12.82 2.65 24.05
CA SER A 50 11.81 1.57 23.92
C SER A 50 12.41 0.29 23.32
N ILE A 51 13.34 0.39 22.36
CA ILE A 51 14.01 -0.80 21.82
C ILE A 51 14.89 -1.43 22.90
N ARG A 52 15.73 -0.62 23.56
CA ARG A 52 16.71 -1.08 24.56
C ARG A 52 16.06 -1.81 25.74
N THR A 53 14.88 -1.36 26.16
CA THR A 53 14.12 -1.89 27.31
C THR A 53 13.12 -2.98 26.95
N SER A 54 13.01 -3.34 25.68
CA SER A 54 12.10 -4.41 25.25
C SER A 54 12.70 -5.79 25.47
N ASP A 55 11.88 -6.74 25.90
CA ASP A 55 12.24 -8.16 25.98
C ASP A 55 12.21 -8.82 24.60
N LEU A 56 11.37 -8.34 23.69
CA LEU A 56 11.17 -8.87 22.36
C LEU A 56 10.66 -7.79 21.42
N LEU A 57 11.18 -7.72 20.20
CA LEU A 57 10.79 -6.76 19.18
C LEU A 57 10.12 -7.47 18.00
N PHE A 58 8.87 -7.12 17.70
CA PHE A 58 8.16 -7.57 16.52
C PHE A 58 8.12 -6.50 15.44
N PHE A 59 8.48 -6.86 14.20
CA PHE A 59 8.02 -6.14 13.02
C PHE A 59 6.67 -6.74 12.61
N ALA A 60 5.59 -6.00 12.81
CA ALA A 60 4.22 -6.49 12.69
C ALA A 60 3.68 -6.27 11.27
N GLY A 61 3.98 -7.18 10.36
CA GLY A 61 3.50 -7.18 8.98
C GLY A 61 3.98 -6.00 8.14
N GLY A 62 3.24 -5.70 7.08
CA GLY A 62 3.56 -4.62 6.15
C GLY A 62 4.47 -5.05 5.00
N GLY A 63 4.50 -4.23 3.94
CA GLY A 63 5.32 -4.46 2.75
C GLY A 63 6.78 -4.03 2.93
N LEU A 64 7.50 -4.61 3.88
CA LEU A 64 8.82 -4.16 4.30
C LEU A 64 9.92 -4.48 3.30
N PHE A 65 9.82 -5.62 2.64
CA PHE A 65 10.83 -6.10 1.69
C PHE A 65 10.32 -5.93 0.26
N GLY A 66 10.67 -4.83 -0.35
CA GLY A 66 10.39 -4.55 -1.75
C GLY A 66 11.58 -3.85 -2.38
N ILE A 67 11.91 -4.15 -3.63
CA ILE A 67 13.18 -3.79 -4.25
C ILE A 67 13.30 -2.41 -4.78
N ASN A 68 12.28 -1.98 -5.47
CA ASN A 68 12.31 -0.58 -5.87
C ASN A 68 12.18 0.35 -4.66
N TYR A 69 12.03 -0.26 -3.47
CA TYR A 69 11.73 0.42 -2.23
C TYR A 69 12.68 -0.02 -1.12
N MET A 70 13.92 0.37 -1.21
CA MET A 70 14.78 0.50 -0.03
C MET A 70 14.26 1.57 0.94
N HIS A 71 12.99 1.97 0.81
CA HIS A 71 12.32 2.99 1.61
C HIS A 71 12.36 2.73 3.11
N TYR A 72 12.36 1.45 3.47
CA TYR A 72 12.36 1.05 4.86
C TYR A 72 13.69 0.49 5.31
N TYR A 73 14.65 0.30 4.40
CA TYR A 73 15.92 -0.32 4.70
C TYR A 73 16.67 0.43 5.80
N ASP A 74 16.87 1.74 5.66
CA ASP A 74 17.64 2.53 6.62
C ASP A 74 17.03 2.48 8.04
N TYR A 75 15.69 2.51 8.12
CA TYR A 75 14.98 2.41 9.40
C TYR A 75 15.10 1.00 10.00
N MET A 76 14.91 -0.03 9.19
CA MET A 76 15.04 -1.43 9.63
C MET A 76 16.47 -1.74 10.04
N GLU A 77 17.42 -1.24 9.29
CA GLU A 77 18.84 -1.36 9.55
C GLU A 77 19.21 -0.73 10.90
N GLU A 78 18.77 0.51 11.14
CA GLU A 78 19.01 1.20 12.41
C GLU A 78 18.34 0.49 13.59
N ILE A 79 17.06 0.11 13.46
CA ILE A 79 16.31 -0.60 14.52
C ILE A 79 16.99 -1.93 14.86
N THR A 80 17.33 -2.73 13.84
CA THR A 80 17.94 -4.04 14.08
C THR A 80 19.37 -3.94 14.58
N ARG A 81 20.13 -2.89 14.22
CA ARG A 81 21.43 -2.60 14.77
C ARG A 81 21.35 -2.26 16.26
N ILE A 82 20.38 -1.44 16.66
CA ILE A 82 20.13 -1.13 18.07
C ILE A 82 19.73 -2.41 18.83
N ALA A 83 18.81 -3.20 18.28
CA ALA A 83 18.39 -4.46 18.89
C ALA A 83 19.57 -5.44 19.07
N ASP A 84 20.45 -5.55 18.09
CA ASP A 84 21.63 -6.42 18.14
C ASP A 84 22.65 -5.91 19.19
N GLU A 85 22.86 -4.59 19.28
CA GLU A 85 23.73 -3.92 20.27
C GLU A 85 23.31 -4.23 21.71
N TYR A 86 22.00 -4.24 21.98
CA TYR A 86 21.44 -4.50 23.32
C TYR A 86 20.99 -5.95 23.54
N GLY A 87 21.19 -6.83 22.57
CA GLY A 87 20.81 -8.23 22.65
C GLY A 87 19.29 -8.48 22.66
N VAL A 88 18.51 -7.52 22.16
CA VAL A 88 17.04 -7.63 22.07
C VAL A 88 16.67 -8.54 20.90
N PRO A 89 15.95 -9.65 21.13
CA PRO A 89 15.52 -10.53 20.07
C PRO A 89 14.50 -9.84 19.13
N VAL A 90 14.63 -10.11 17.82
CA VAL A 90 13.80 -9.53 16.77
C VAL A 90 13.06 -10.63 16.03
N VAL A 91 11.79 -10.42 15.78
CA VAL A 91 10.92 -11.27 14.98
C VAL A 91 10.31 -10.47 13.83
N LEU A 92 10.48 -10.96 12.61
CA LEU A 92 9.76 -10.47 11.45
C LEU A 92 8.47 -11.30 11.30
N SER A 93 7.30 -10.68 11.50
CA SER A 93 6.05 -11.41 11.52
C SER A 93 5.10 -10.97 10.41
N SER A 94 4.65 -11.93 9.59
CA SER A 94 3.73 -11.70 8.47
C SER A 94 4.16 -10.57 7.52
N ILE A 95 5.48 -10.46 7.28
CA ILE A 95 6.01 -9.42 6.41
C ILE A 95 5.71 -9.71 4.94
N GLY A 96 5.48 -8.62 4.18
CA GLY A 96 5.31 -8.68 2.74
C GLY A 96 6.65 -8.63 2.00
N VAL A 97 6.82 -9.52 1.02
CA VAL A 97 8.01 -9.62 0.18
C VAL A 97 7.60 -9.42 -1.28
N ASN A 98 8.14 -8.41 -1.93
CA ASN A 98 7.93 -8.19 -3.37
C ASN A 98 9.05 -8.79 -4.20
N ASN A 99 8.72 -9.09 -5.47
CA ASN A 99 9.77 -9.41 -6.44
C ASN A 99 10.69 -8.20 -6.60
N MET A 100 11.87 -8.43 -6.30
CA MET A 100 12.80 -7.43 -5.94
C MET A 100 13.78 -7.18 -7.07
N GLY A 101 13.50 -7.12 -8.35
CA GLY A 101 14.45 -6.72 -9.40
C GLY A 101 15.75 -6.14 -8.81
N ALA A 102 16.53 -6.91 -8.07
CA ALA A 102 17.57 -6.44 -7.19
C ALA A 102 18.75 -5.94 -7.96
N THR A 103 19.30 -4.84 -7.52
CA THR A 103 20.73 -4.62 -7.75
C THR A 103 21.50 -5.54 -6.80
N THR A 104 22.65 -6.05 -7.23
CA THR A 104 23.53 -6.90 -6.42
C THR A 104 23.89 -6.24 -5.08
N GLU A 105 23.97 -4.91 -5.05
CA GLU A 105 24.25 -4.10 -3.87
C GLU A 105 23.09 -4.15 -2.86
N ASN A 106 21.85 -3.99 -3.30
CA ASN A 106 20.67 -4.06 -2.41
C ASN A 106 20.48 -5.47 -1.84
N GLU A 107 20.76 -6.51 -2.63
CA GLU A 107 20.76 -7.90 -2.14
C GLU A 107 21.78 -8.11 -1.03
N HIS A 108 22.98 -7.58 -1.20
CA HIS A 108 24.06 -7.69 -0.20
C HIS A 108 23.67 -7.00 1.12
N LEU A 109 23.22 -5.74 1.04
CA LEU A 109 22.78 -4.98 2.22
C LEU A 109 21.67 -5.68 3.01
N LEU A 110 20.68 -6.22 2.31
CA LEU A 110 19.60 -6.99 2.96
C LEU A 110 20.13 -8.28 3.61
N SER A 111 21.02 -9.00 2.93
CA SER A 111 21.60 -10.23 3.48
C SER A 111 22.43 -9.95 4.73
N GLU A 112 23.27 -8.92 4.72
CA GLU A 112 24.06 -8.52 5.90
C GLU A 112 23.16 -8.14 7.09
N MET A 113 22.09 -7.38 6.85
CA MET A 113 21.14 -7.03 7.90
C MET A 113 20.48 -8.28 8.49
N LEU A 114 20.04 -9.22 7.63
CA LEU A 114 19.34 -10.44 8.03
C LEU A 114 20.23 -11.46 8.75
N GLU A 115 21.56 -11.38 8.62
CA GLU A 115 22.54 -12.23 9.31
C GLU A 115 22.81 -11.80 10.76
N ARG A 116 22.21 -10.68 11.24
CA ARG A 116 22.37 -10.21 12.63
C ARG A 116 21.85 -11.23 13.62
N LYS A 117 22.56 -11.33 14.75
CA LYS A 117 22.24 -12.29 15.83
C LYS A 117 20.93 -12.00 16.55
N CYS A 118 20.42 -10.77 16.45
CA CYS A 118 19.15 -10.43 17.08
C CYS A 118 17.94 -11.16 16.45
N PHE A 119 18.00 -11.55 15.18
CA PHE A 119 16.87 -12.24 14.55
C PHE A 119 16.66 -13.65 15.13
N ARG A 120 15.41 -13.97 15.49
CA ARG A 120 14.99 -15.24 16.07
C ARG A 120 14.07 -16.06 15.19
N ALA A 121 13.11 -15.40 14.55
CA ALA A 121 12.15 -16.06 13.68
C ALA A 121 11.67 -15.09 12.61
N VAL A 122 11.23 -15.65 11.48
CA VAL A 122 10.67 -14.89 10.37
C VAL A 122 9.43 -15.59 9.85
N SER A 123 8.35 -14.86 9.73
CA SER A 123 7.20 -15.30 8.93
C SER A 123 6.88 -14.29 7.84
N VAL A 124 6.50 -14.81 6.67
CA VAL A 124 6.15 -14.03 5.48
C VAL A 124 4.74 -14.39 5.03
N ARG A 125 4.00 -13.42 4.52
CA ARG A 125 2.63 -13.65 4.05
C ARG A 125 2.55 -14.05 2.57
N GLU A 126 3.59 -13.70 1.80
CA GLU A 126 3.72 -14.11 0.41
C GLU A 126 4.96 -15.01 0.27
N ASN A 127 5.61 -15.06 -0.78
CA ASN A 127 6.72 -15.82 -1.31
C ASN A 127 7.90 -16.12 -0.32
N PRO A 128 7.86 -17.16 0.50
CA PRO A 128 8.97 -17.52 1.39
C PRO A 128 10.23 -17.93 0.64
N ALA A 129 10.10 -18.49 -0.57
CA ALA A 129 11.23 -18.88 -1.40
C ALA A 129 12.04 -17.67 -1.85
N LEU A 130 11.38 -16.55 -2.15
CA LEU A 130 12.04 -15.31 -2.48
C LEU A 130 12.81 -14.75 -1.28
N PHE A 131 12.20 -14.76 -0.08
CA PHE A 131 12.87 -14.29 1.13
C PHE A 131 14.13 -15.11 1.44
N ARG A 132 14.10 -16.43 1.27
CA ARG A 132 15.24 -17.32 1.47
C ARG A 132 16.46 -16.99 0.61
N LYS A 133 16.27 -16.33 -0.53
CA LYS A 133 17.40 -15.88 -1.37
C LYS A 133 18.28 -14.85 -0.65
N TYR A 134 17.68 -14.05 0.22
CA TYR A 134 18.40 -13.02 1.00
C TYR A 134 18.86 -13.55 2.35
N ALA A 135 18.16 -14.51 2.91
CA ALA A 135 18.45 -15.12 4.20
C ALA A 135 19.23 -16.45 4.07
N LYS A 136 20.13 -16.58 3.07
CA LYS A 136 20.84 -17.84 2.76
C LYS A 136 21.68 -18.38 3.92
N ASN A 137 22.31 -17.50 4.67
CA ASN A 137 23.22 -17.84 5.77
C ASN A 137 22.53 -17.74 7.15
N CYS A 138 21.21 -17.59 7.19
CA CYS A 138 20.48 -17.40 8.44
C CYS A 138 20.04 -18.75 9.02
N ASN A 139 20.11 -18.85 10.34
CA ASN A 139 19.82 -20.08 11.09
C ASN A 139 18.39 -20.11 11.67
N TYR A 140 17.53 -19.16 11.31
CA TYR A 140 16.14 -19.13 11.74
C TYR A 140 15.21 -19.70 10.68
N GLU A 141 14.09 -20.24 11.14
CA GLU A 141 13.05 -20.76 10.26
C GLU A 141 12.30 -19.63 9.55
N ILE A 142 11.92 -19.87 8.29
CA ILE A 142 11.09 -18.97 7.49
C ILE A 142 9.78 -19.67 7.18
N VAL A 143 8.71 -19.20 7.81
CA VAL A 143 7.37 -19.79 7.74
C VAL A 143 6.45 -18.90 6.91
N GLN A 144 5.56 -19.50 6.13
CA GLN A 144 4.48 -18.77 5.48
C GLN A 144 3.27 -18.71 6.41
N VAL A 145 2.71 -17.49 6.57
CA VAL A 145 1.53 -17.23 7.38
C VAL A 145 0.55 -16.33 6.66
N CYS A 146 -0.66 -16.19 7.16
CA CYS A 146 -1.62 -15.22 6.61
C CYS A 146 -1.26 -13.76 6.93
N ASP A 147 -1.87 -12.83 6.20
CA ASP A 147 -1.89 -11.43 6.59
C ASP A 147 -2.79 -11.26 7.84
N PRO A 148 -2.35 -10.52 8.88
CA PRO A 148 -3.18 -10.33 10.08
C PRO A 148 -4.56 -9.75 9.78
N ALA A 149 -4.69 -8.93 8.73
CA ALA A 149 -5.94 -8.28 8.36
C ALA A 149 -7.06 -9.23 7.92
N VAL A 150 -6.78 -10.52 7.69
CA VAL A 150 -7.82 -11.54 7.44
C VAL A 150 -8.75 -11.74 8.64
N TRP A 151 -8.36 -11.28 9.84
CA TRP A 151 -9.17 -11.31 11.05
C TRP A 151 -10.01 -10.06 11.28
N SER A 152 -10.01 -9.11 10.35
CA SER A 152 -10.73 -7.84 10.50
C SER A 152 -12.23 -7.99 10.74
N ASP A 153 -12.88 -9.00 10.18
CA ASP A 153 -14.29 -9.30 10.47
C ASP A 153 -14.52 -9.56 11.96
N SER A 154 -13.71 -10.40 12.58
CA SER A 154 -13.86 -10.73 14.01
C SER A 154 -13.63 -9.52 14.90
N ILE A 155 -12.59 -8.73 14.63
CA ILE A 155 -12.17 -7.58 15.43
C ILE A 155 -13.17 -6.41 15.33
N TYR A 156 -13.77 -6.22 14.16
CA TYR A 156 -14.74 -5.14 13.94
C TYR A 156 -16.21 -5.60 14.02
N ARG A 157 -16.47 -6.88 14.33
CA ARG A 157 -17.82 -7.47 14.30
C ARG A 157 -18.87 -6.67 15.10
N SER A 158 -18.51 -6.14 16.27
CA SER A 158 -19.41 -5.34 17.10
C SER A 158 -19.82 -4.02 16.44
N HIS A 159 -19.01 -3.51 15.53
CA HIS A 159 -19.25 -2.27 14.78
C HIS A 159 -19.99 -2.51 13.46
N LEU A 160 -19.93 -3.73 12.90
CA LEU A 160 -20.60 -4.11 11.68
C LEU A 160 -22.10 -4.38 11.94
N SER A 161 -22.90 -3.34 12.10
CA SER A 161 -24.34 -3.50 12.26
C SER A 161 -25.04 -3.78 10.93
N LYS A 162 -26.18 -4.50 10.93
CA LYS A 162 -27.04 -4.66 9.73
C LYS A 162 -27.52 -3.31 9.16
N LYS A 163 -27.46 -2.23 9.94
CA LYS A 163 -27.70 -0.86 9.50
C LYS A 163 -26.52 -0.22 8.80
N SER A 164 -25.31 -0.79 8.94
CA SER A 164 -24.08 -0.34 8.29
C SER A 164 -23.97 -0.79 6.82
N ARG A 165 -25.04 -1.29 6.21
CA ARG A 165 -25.16 -1.30 4.75
C ARG A 165 -25.71 0.07 4.32
N PRO A 166 -24.88 1.13 4.25
CA PRO A 166 -25.36 2.50 4.13
C PRO A 166 -25.86 2.84 2.73
N LEU A 167 -25.69 1.93 1.81
CA LEU A 167 -25.76 2.26 0.40
C LEU A 167 -27.11 1.89 -0.24
N SER A 168 -28.00 1.22 0.50
CA SER A 168 -29.40 1.17 0.06
C SER A 168 -30.12 2.40 0.61
N ASN A 169 -30.39 3.40 -0.23
CA ASN A 169 -31.34 4.46 0.09
C ASN A 169 -32.52 3.86 0.85
N SER A 170 -32.76 4.32 2.07
CA SER A 170 -33.75 3.80 3.02
C SER A 170 -35.20 3.77 2.50
N ASN A 171 -35.41 4.22 1.28
CA ASN A 171 -36.71 4.26 0.60
C ASN A 171 -36.90 3.22 -0.51
N SER A 172 -35.89 2.39 -0.81
CA SER A 172 -36.07 1.31 -1.82
C SER A 172 -36.32 -0.03 -1.14
N LYS A 173 -37.51 -0.60 -1.35
CA LYS A 173 -37.92 -1.95 -0.93
C LYS A 173 -37.14 -3.09 -1.64
N SER A 174 -35.87 -2.88 -2.01
CA SER A 174 -35.05 -3.84 -2.74
C SER A 174 -34.08 -4.58 -1.82
N LYS A 175 -34.58 -5.61 -1.13
CA LYS A 175 -33.71 -6.72 -0.70
C LYS A 175 -33.08 -7.35 -1.93
N GLY A 176 -31.74 -7.28 -2.03
CA GLY A 176 -30.99 -8.01 -3.08
C GLY A 176 -30.46 -7.17 -4.25
N LYS A 177 -30.28 -5.86 -4.10
CA LYS A 177 -29.68 -5.04 -5.17
C LYS A 177 -28.15 -5.09 -5.07
N SER A 178 -27.49 -5.38 -6.20
CA SER A 178 -26.03 -5.36 -6.33
C SER A 178 -25.47 -3.97 -6.05
N VAL A 179 -24.43 -3.91 -5.22
CA VAL A 179 -23.68 -2.69 -4.89
C VAL A 179 -22.19 -2.98 -5.00
N VAL A 180 -21.52 -2.39 -5.98
CA VAL A 180 -20.11 -2.64 -6.26
C VAL A 180 -19.24 -1.51 -5.72
N GLY A 181 -18.19 -1.88 -4.96
CA GLY A 181 -17.12 -0.97 -4.58
C GLY A 181 -16.01 -0.94 -5.63
N ILE A 182 -15.62 0.24 -6.12
CA ILE A 182 -14.48 0.42 -7.02
C ILE A 182 -13.37 1.10 -6.22
N ASN A 183 -12.28 0.37 -5.97
CA ASN A 183 -11.17 0.88 -5.19
C ASN A 183 -10.29 1.82 -6.02
N ALA A 184 -10.27 3.10 -5.64
CA ALA A 184 -9.50 4.13 -6.30
C ALA A 184 -8.08 4.23 -5.74
N VAL A 185 -7.12 4.47 -6.64
CA VAL A 185 -5.69 4.63 -6.32
C VAL A 185 -5.12 5.87 -6.97
N ARG A 186 -3.95 6.30 -6.49
CA ARG A 186 -3.20 7.40 -7.10
C ARG A 186 -2.81 7.10 -8.54
N GLY A 187 -2.77 8.13 -9.36
CA GLY A 187 -2.20 8.03 -10.70
C GLY A 187 -0.71 7.67 -10.65
N GLY A 188 -0.27 6.88 -11.61
CA GLY A 188 1.11 6.42 -11.74
C GLY A 188 1.51 5.23 -10.86
N LEU A 189 0.58 4.66 -10.09
CA LEU A 189 0.86 3.48 -9.25
C LEU A 189 1.43 2.32 -10.09
N PHE A 190 0.85 2.08 -11.24
CA PHE A 190 1.28 0.99 -12.14
C PHE A 190 2.63 1.27 -12.78
N ALA A 191 2.86 2.49 -13.26
CA ALA A 191 4.13 2.91 -13.84
C ALA A 191 5.28 2.80 -12.84
N ASP A 192 5.07 3.22 -11.59
CA ASP A 192 6.07 3.12 -10.52
C ASP A 192 6.44 1.66 -10.20
N ASN A 193 5.58 0.70 -10.56
CA ASN A 193 5.82 -0.72 -10.41
C ASN A 193 6.21 -1.41 -11.75
N GLY A 194 6.72 -0.63 -12.71
CA GLY A 194 7.24 -1.14 -13.98
C GLY A 194 6.19 -1.64 -14.96
N LYS A 195 4.91 -1.32 -14.75
CA LYS A 195 3.84 -1.65 -15.69
C LYS A 195 3.75 -0.58 -16.78
N PRO A 196 3.46 -0.93 -18.05
CA PRO A 196 3.47 0.00 -19.18
C PRO A 196 2.24 0.93 -19.22
N TRP A 197 1.76 1.36 -18.08
CA TRP A 197 0.67 2.31 -17.95
C TRP A 197 1.18 3.74 -17.90
N LYS A 198 0.43 4.65 -18.52
CA LYS A 198 0.68 6.08 -18.45
C LYS A 198 -0.06 6.68 -17.26
N LEU A 199 0.40 7.84 -16.84
CA LEU A 199 -0.33 8.64 -15.85
C LEU A 199 -1.77 8.91 -16.34
N GLY A 200 -2.74 8.49 -15.54
CA GLY A 200 -4.18 8.63 -15.85
C GLY A 200 -4.85 7.37 -16.39
N ASP A 201 -4.11 6.33 -16.78
CA ASP A 201 -4.70 5.08 -17.23
C ASP A 201 -5.50 4.41 -16.09
N GLU A 202 -5.04 4.54 -14.84
CA GLU A 202 -5.79 4.08 -13.66
C GLU A 202 -7.17 4.75 -13.56
N MET A 203 -7.24 6.06 -13.84
CA MET A 203 -8.49 6.84 -13.79
C MET A 203 -9.42 6.44 -14.91
N LYS A 204 -8.89 6.29 -16.13
CA LYS A 204 -9.65 5.84 -17.29
C LYS A 204 -10.33 4.50 -17.03
N TYR A 205 -9.59 3.57 -16.45
CA TYR A 205 -10.11 2.27 -16.09
C TYR A 205 -11.24 2.32 -15.07
N MET A 206 -11.01 2.99 -13.96
CA MET A 206 -12.05 3.13 -12.94
C MET A 206 -13.31 3.74 -13.53
N ASN A 207 -13.17 4.72 -14.43
CA ASN A 207 -14.30 5.32 -15.13
C ASN A 207 -15.02 4.31 -16.04
N GLU A 208 -14.28 3.51 -16.83
CA GLU A 208 -14.85 2.50 -17.70
C GLU A 208 -15.65 1.45 -16.92
N ILE A 209 -15.11 0.94 -15.79
CA ILE A 209 -15.85 0.04 -14.90
C ILE A 209 -17.14 0.70 -14.39
N GLY A 210 -17.05 1.95 -13.90
CA GLY A 210 -18.23 2.68 -13.42
C GLY A 210 -19.30 2.85 -14.49
N GLN A 211 -18.91 3.17 -15.72
CA GLN A 211 -19.86 3.30 -16.83
C GLN A 211 -20.52 1.96 -17.20
N LEU A 212 -19.75 0.88 -17.28
CA LEU A 212 -20.28 -0.46 -17.55
C LEU A 212 -21.26 -0.94 -16.47
N LEU A 213 -21.00 -0.64 -15.20
CA LEU A 213 -21.91 -0.93 -14.09
C LEU A 213 -23.19 -0.09 -14.19
N LYS A 214 -23.07 1.21 -14.52
CA LYS A 214 -24.20 2.10 -14.73
C LYS A 214 -25.09 1.63 -15.88
N GLU A 215 -24.53 1.22 -17.01
CA GLU A 215 -25.28 0.68 -18.16
C GLU A 215 -26.07 -0.58 -17.80
N ARG A 216 -25.56 -1.38 -16.85
CA ARG A 216 -26.23 -2.57 -16.32
C ARG A 216 -27.24 -2.28 -15.21
N GLY A 217 -27.40 -1.01 -14.81
CA GLY A 217 -28.27 -0.61 -13.70
C GLY A 217 -27.76 -1.04 -12.33
N VAL A 218 -26.46 -1.37 -12.21
CA VAL A 218 -25.81 -1.77 -10.96
C VAL A 218 -25.41 -0.52 -10.19
N GLU A 219 -25.67 -0.53 -8.88
CA GLU A 219 -25.21 0.55 -7.99
C GLU A 219 -23.72 0.40 -7.70
N TYR A 220 -22.96 1.52 -7.70
CA TYR A 220 -21.52 1.47 -7.46
C TYR A 220 -21.03 2.73 -6.76
N TYR A 221 -19.89 2.59 -6.08
CA TYR A 221 -19.22 3.68 -5.37
C TYR A 221 -17.71 3.57 -5.57
N TYR A 222 -17.06 4.72 -5.71
CA TYR A 222 -15.60 4.81 -5.65
C TYR A 222 -15.15 5.03 -4.23
N TYR A 223 -14.13 4.30 -3.78
CA TYR A 223 -13.57 4.47 -2.45
C TYR A 223 -12.05 4.32 -2.44
N THR A 224 -11.41 4.78 -1.38
CA THR A 224 -9.95 4.66 -1.18
C THR A 224 -9.64 3.87 0.09
N ASN A 225 -8.36 3.49 0.26
CA ASN A 225 -7.88 2.92 1.53
C ASN A 225 -7.37 4.00 2.51
N GLY A 226 -7.77 5.26 2.32
CA GLY A 226 -7.46 6.36 3.22
C GLY A 226 -6.16 7.10 2.92
N SER A 227 -5.27 6.56 2.08
CA SER A 227 -4.02 7.22 1.70
C SER A 227 -4.27 8.61 1.10
N PHE A 228 -3.47 9.57 1.53
CA PHE A 228 -3.56 10.96 1.10
C PHE A 228 -3.48 11.12 -0.42
N LEU A 229 -2.57 10.37 -1.04
CA LEU A 229 -2.38 10.40 -2.49
C LEU A 229 -3.57 9.78 -3.23
N ASP A 230 -4.12 8.68 -2.71
CA ASP A 230 -5.29 8.04 -3.30
C ASP A 230 -6.53 8.93 -3.16
N ASN A 231 -6.72 9.57 -1.99
CA ASN A 231 -7.81 10.49 -1.74
C ASN A 231 -7.79 11.69 -2.70
N ASN A 232 -6.63 12.32 -2.87
CA ASN A 232 -6.45 13.45 -3.78
C ASN A 232 -6.69 13.03 -5.24
N SER A 233 -6.19 11.85 -5.63
CA SER A 233 -6.41 11.30 -6.97
C SER A 233 -7.89 11.02 -7.22
N LEU A 234 -8.62 10.47 -6.24
CA LEU A 234 -10.06 10.23 -6.35
C LEU A 234 -10.85 11.54 -6.51
N LEU A 235 -10.49 12.60 -5.75
CA LEU A 235 -11.15 13.90 -5.88
C LEU A 235 -10.86 14.56 -7.23
N TYR A 236 -9.63 14.45 -7.72
CA TYR A 236 -9.27 14.92 -9.05
C TYR A 236 -10.01 14.14 -10.14
N PHE A 237 -10.02 12.81 -10.05
CA PHE A 237 -10.76 11.92 -10.94
C PHE A 237 -12.26 12.26 -10.99
N ALA A 238 -12.85 12.49 -9.82
CA ALA A 238 -14.26 12.84 -9.73
C ALA A 238 -14.59 14.14 -10.46
N LYS A 239 -13.71 15.13 -10.39
CA LYS A 239 -13.83 16.40 -11.12
C LYS A 239 -13.65 16.20 -12.63
N GLU A 240 -12.67 15.43 -13.05
CA GLU A 240 -12.33 15.20 -14.46
C GLU A 240 -13.42 14.46 -15.23
N TYR A 241 -14.09 13.51 -14.53
CA TYR A 241 -15.11 12.65 -15.14
C TYR A 241 -16.55 12.98 -14.69
N ASP A 242 -16.77 14.14 -14.06
CA ASP A 242 -18.08 14.58 -13.55
C ASP A 242 -18.79 13.53 -12.66
N ILE A 243 -18.01 12.86 -11.79
CA ILE A 243 -18.54 11.86 -10.87
C ILE A 243 -19.30 12.55 -9.73
N PRO A 244 -20.58 12.22 -9.50
CA PRO A 244 -21.37 12.80 -8.42
C PRO A 244 -20.74 12.55 -7.04
N ARG A 245 -20.80 13.54 -6.14
CA ARG A 245 -20.19 13.44 -4.81
C ARG A 245 -20.71 12.26 -3.98
N GLU A 246 -21.99 11.93 -4.14
CA GLU A 246 -22.65 10.79 -3.50
C GLU A 246 -22.10 9.41 -3.92
N ARG A 247 -21.32 9.35 -5.01
CA ARG A 247 -20.63 8.14 -5.48
C ARG A 247 -19.24 7.99 -4.91
N ILE A 248 -18.80 8.90 -4.04
CA ILE A 248 -17.43 8.95 -3.53
C ILE A 248 -17.43 8.71 -2.03
N ILE A 249 -16.65 7.71 -1.61
CA ILE A 249 -16.43 7.39 -0.19
C ILE A 249 -14.93 7.53 0.10
N ILE A 250 -14.60 8.39 1.05
CA ILE A 250 -13.23 8.57 1.55
C ILE A 250 -13.25 8.23 3.04
N PRO A 251 -12.90 7.00 3.42
CA PRO A 251 -12.84 6.59 4.81
C PRO A 251 -11.88 7.49 5.61
N GLN A 252 -12.24 7.81 6.85
CA GLN A 252 -11.43 8.63 7.73
C GLN A 252 -10.69 7.82 8.79
N SER A 253 -11.06 6.53 8.95
CA SER A 253 -10.43 5.58 9.87
C SER A 253 -10.40 4.18 9.29
N THR A 254 -9.61 3.30 9.90
CA THR A 254 -9.59 1.87 9.58
C THR A 254 -10.98 1.24 9.77
N ARG A 255 -11.71 1.64 10.82
CA ARG A 255 -13.11 1.23 11.04
C ARG A 255 -14.00 1.58 9.86
N GLU A 256 -14.00 2.85 9.42
CA GLU A 256 -14.82 3.28 8.28
C GLU A 256 -14.46 2.56 6.97
N LEU A 257 -13.17 2.20 6.77
CA LEU A 257 -12.76 1.40 5.62
C LEU A 257 -13.39 0.01 5.67
N VAL A 258 -13.34 -0.66 6.83
CA VAL A 258 -13.94 -1.99 7.02
C VAL A 258 -15.46 -1.92 6.84
N GLU A 259 -16.14 -0.94 7.45
CA GLU A 259 -17.58 -0.70 7.30
C GLU A 259 -17.98 -0.40 5.84
N THR A 260 -17.15 0.39 5.13
CA THR A 260 -17.37 0.71 3.71
C THR A 260 -17.35 -0.56 2.85
N ILE A 261 -16.34 -1.41 3.02
CA ILE A 261 -16.23 -2.66 2.26
C ILE A 261 -17.35 -3.63 2.63
N TYR A 262 -17.72 -3.71 3.92
CA TYR A 262 -18.85 -4.52 4.38
C TYR A 262 -20.19 -4.11 3.74
N GLY A 263 -20.34 -2.85 3.32
CA GLY A 263 -21.51 -2.33 2.63
C GLY A 263 -21.67 -2.80 1.18
N PHE A 264 -20.64 -3.35 0.55
CA PHE A 264 -20.66 -3.80 -0.84
C PHE A 264 -21.08 -5.26 -0.98
N THR A 265 -21.58 -5.62 -2.16
CA THR A 265 -21.85 -7.01 -2.54
C THR A 265 -20.67 -7.63 -3.27
N SER A 266 -19.85 -6.82 -3.94
CA SER A 266 -18.58 -7.21 -4.53
C SER A 266 -17.64 -6.01 -4.69
N VAL A 267 -16.34 -6.25 -4.89
CA VAL A 267 -15.31 -5.21 -4.94
C VAL A 267 -14.40 -5.39 -6.15
N ALA A 268 -14.27 -4.32 -6.95
CA ALA A 268 -13.20 -4.15 -7.92
C ALA A 268 -12.01 -3.51 -7.21
N ALA A 269 -11.07 -4.33 -6.76
CA ALA A 269 -9.92 -3.90 -5.96
C ALA A 269 -8.71 -3.56 -6.84
N ILE A 270 -7.89 -2.62 -6.35
CA ILE A 270 -6.54 -2.36 -6.84
C ILE A 270 -5.54 -2.46 -5.68
N ARG A 271 -5.83 -1.85 -4.52
CA ARG A 271 -5.02 -2.03 -3.33
C ARG A 271 -5.23 -3.43 -2.75
N MET A 272 -4.13 -4.11 -2.41
CA MET A 272 -4.16 -5.46 -1.85
C MET A 272 -5.05 -5.57 -0.60
N HIS A 273 -4.98 -4.61 0.32
CA HIS A 273 -5.79 -4.64 1.54
C HIS A 273 -7.29 -4.50 1.28
N SER A 274 -7.72 -3.90 0.16
CA SER A 274 -9.13 -3.97 -0.24
C SER A 274 -9.58 -5.41 -0.46
N SER A 275 -8.74 -6.25 -1.07
CA SER A 275 -9.03 -7.68 -1.26
C SER A 275 -8.97 -8.47 0.04
N ILE A 276 -7.98 -8.19 0.91
CA ILE A 276 -7.82 -8.89 2.19
C ILE A 276 -9.02 -8.61 3.11
N ILE A 277 -9.43 -7.34 3.23
CA ILE A 277 -10.61 -6.95 4.02
C ILE A 277 -11.87 -7.57 3.41
N SER A 278 -12.01 -7.52 2.09
CA SER A 278 -13.14 -8.15 1.39
C SER A 278 -13.22 -9.64 1.69
N TYR A 279 -12.09 -10.35 1.66
CA TYR A 279 -12.02 -11.76 2.02
C TYR A 279 -12.45 -12.01 3.46
N ALA A 280 -11.90 -11.26 4.43
CA ALA A 280 -12.27 -11.36 5.83
C ALA A 280 -13.78 -11.20 6.07
N LEU A 281 -14.41 -10.28 5.32
CA LEU A 281 -15.84 -9.96 5.43
C LEU A 281 -16.74 -10.87 4.59
N GLY A 282 -16.18 -11.82 3.83
CA GLY A 282 -16.94 -12.64 2.89
C GLY A 282 -17.55 -11.84 1.73
N VAL A 283 -16.96 -10.70 1.38
CA VAL A 283 -17.34 -9.87 0.23
C VAL A 283 -16.45 -10.25 -0.96
N PRO A 284 -16.98 -10.88 -2.02
CA PRO A 284 -16.16 -11.29 -3.15
C PRO A 284 -15.45 -10.12 -3.82
N SER A 285 -14.19 -10.32 -4.21
CA SER A 285 -13.41 -9.29 -4.88
C SER A 285 -12.61 -9.82 -6.07
N VAL A 286 -12.40 -8.95 -7.05
CA VAL A 286 -11.44 -9.11 -8.15
C VAL A 286 -10.39 -8.03 -7.98
N ASN A 287 -9.10 -8.35 -8.15
CA ASN A 287 -8.03 -7.37 -8.03
C ASN A 287 -7.18 -7.31 -9.29
N LEU A 288 -6.88 -6.09 -9.71
CA LEU A 288 -5.97 -5.84 -10.82
C LEU A 288 -4.53 -5.96 -10.38
N VAL A 289 -3.80 -6.86 -11.02
CA VAL A 289 -2.41 -7.17 -10.68
C VAL A 289 -1.46 -6.07 -11.15
N TRP A 290 -0.97 -5.28 -10.22
CA TRP A 290 0.09 -4.31 -10.44
C TRP A 290 1.42 -4.71 -9.78
N ASN A 291 1.38 -5.69 -8.85
CA ASN A 291 2.56 -6.32 -8.25
C ASN A 291 2.30 -7.80 -7.93
N ASP A 292 3.37 -8.52 -7.61
CA ASP A 292 3.34 -9.98 -7.43
C ASP A 292 2.62 -10.44 -6.14
N LYS A 293 2.37 -9.55 -5.18
CA LYS A 293 1.67 -9.89 -3.92
C LYS A 293 0.22 -10.28 -4.14
N ILE A 294 -0.42 -9.67 -5.14
CA ILE A 294 -1.83 -9.87 -5.44
C ILE A 294 -2.10 -11.30 -5.89
N PRO A 295 -1.41 -11.86 -6.90
CA PRO A 295 -1.56 -13.26 -7.29
C PRO A 295 -1.28 -14.23 -6.14
N PHE A 296 -0.23 -13.98 -5.34
CA PHE A 296 0.08 -14.84 -4.19
C PHE A 296 -1.05 -14.88 -3.17
N PHE A 297 -1.63 -13.72 -2.85
CA PHE A 297 -2.77 -13.67 -1.93
C PHE A 297 -3.95 -14.50 -2.44
N TYR A 298 -4.37 -14.30 -3.69
CA TYR A 298 -5.51 -15.03 -4.25
C TYR A 298 -5.22 -16.53 -4.44
N GLN A 299 -3.97 -16.90 -4.72
CA GLN A 299 -3.55 -18.30 -4.74
C GLN A 299 -3.65 -18.94 -3.34
N ASN A 300 -3.20 -18.23 -2.30
CA ASN A 300 -3.23 -18.73 -0.92
C ASN A 300 -4.65 -18.93 -0.40
N ILE A 301 -5.60 -18.10 -0.83
CA ILE A 301 -7.01 -18.21 -0.43
C ILE A 301 -7.85 -19.09 -1.37
N GLY A 302 -7.24 -19.71 -2.40
CA GLY A 302 -7.90 -20.67 -3.29
C GLY A 302 -8.69 -20.05 -4.47
N TYR A 303 -8.48 -18.79 -4.81
CA TYR A 303 -9.19 -18.08 -5.89
C TYR A 303 -8.23 -17.37 -6.87
N PRO A 304 -7.25 -18.08 -7.48
CA PRO A 304 -6.21 -17.47 -8.31
C PRO A 304 -6.76 -16.71 -9.53
N GLU A 305 -7.92 -17.12 -10.05
CA GLU A 305 -8.60 -16.49 -11.19
C GLU A 305 -9.11 -15.07 -10.90
N ARG A 306 -9.17 -14.67 -9.62
CA ARG A 306 -9.62 -13.33 -9.20
C ARG A 306 -8.50 -12.29 -9.20
N ALA A 307 -7.25 -12.72 -9.40
CA ALA A 307 -6.12 -11.87 -9.68
C ALA A 307 -6.03 -11.62 -11.19
N VAL A 308 -6.64 -10.53 -11.66
CA VAL A 308 -6.70 -10.23 -13.11
C VAL A 308 -5.36 -9.68 -13.56
N SER A 309 -4.71 -10.39 -14.50
CA SER A 309 -3.44 -9.93 -15.06
C SER A 309 -3.63 -8.65 -15.85
N PHE A 310 -2.72 -7.73 -15.64
CA PHE A 310 -2.59 -6.49 -16.40
C PHE A 310 -2.53 -6.71 -17.93
N GLU A 311 -1.92 -7.79 -18.40
CA GLU A 311 -1.73 -8.10 -19.81
C GLU A 311 -3.03 -8.55 -20.50
N ASN A 312 -3.94 -9.14 -19.75
CA ASN A 312 -5.22 -9.67 -20.25
C ASN A 312 -6.40 -8.77 -19.87
N TRP A 313 -6.14 -7.50 -19.65
CA TRP A 313 -7.11 -6.67 -19.04
C TRP A 313 -8.22 -6.17 -20.00
N ASP A 314 -9.42 -6.67 -19.78
CA ASP A 314 -10.68 -6.15 -20.34
C ASP A 314 -11.59 -5.71 -19.18
N THR A 315 -12.00 -4.44 -19.19
CA THR A 315 -12.93 -3.87 -18.21
C THR A 315 -14.29 -4.57 -18.24
N LYS A 316 -14.73 -5.08 -19.40
CA LYS A 316 -15.98 -5.84 -19.54
C LYS A 316 -15.86 -7.18 -18.83
N GLU A 317 -14.76 -7.91 -19.05
CA GLU A 317 -14.50 -9.19 -18.37
C GLU A 317 -14.41 -9.01 -16.85
N ALA A 318 -13.76 -7.94 -16.38
CA ALA A 318 -13.71 -7.60 -14.96
C ALA A 318 -15.12 -7.39 -14.37
N VAL A 319 -15.99 -6.64 -15.07
CA VAL A 319 -17.37 -6.41 -14.62
C VAL A 319 -18.19 -7.69 -14.69
N GLU A 320 -18.04 -8.51 -15.72
CA GLU A 320 -18.72 -9.81 -15.83
C GLU A 320 -18.29 -10.76 -14.70
N THR A 321 -17.00 -10.78 -14.39
CA THR A 321 -16.49 -11.56 -13.27
C THR A 321 -17.06 -11.06 -11.94
N LEU A 322 -17.10 -9.73 -11.70
CA LEU A 322 -17.72 -9.16 -10.51
C LEU A 322 -19.18 -9.58 -10.33
N MET A 323 -19.96 -9.53 -11.41
CA MET A 323 -21.38 -9.94 -11.37
C MET A 323 -21.55 -11.42 -11.14
N LYS A 324 -20.64 -12.24 -11.68
CA LYS A 324 -20.66 -13.70 -11.49
C LYS A 324 -20.33 -14.11 -10.07
N ILE A 325 -19.29 -13.49 -9.45
CA ILE A 325 -18.80 -13.86 -8.13
C ILE A 325 -19.64 -13.30 -6.98
N GLU A 326 -20.46 -12.29 -7.21
CA GLU A 326 -21.26 -11.60 -6.19
C GLU A 326 -22.10 -12.56 -5.33
N ASN A 327 -22.59 -13.63 -5.93
CA ASN A 327 -23.45 -14.61 -5.28
C ASN A 327 -22.75 -15.97 -5.09
N ASP A 328 -21.42 -16.00 -5.09
CA ASP A 328 -20.66 -17.23 -4.91
C ASP A 328 -20.73 -17.68 -3.43
N PRO A 329 -21.51 -18.73 -3.09
CA PRO A 329 -21.65 -19.19 -1.70
C PRO A 329 -20.40 -19.87 -1.17
N SER A 330 -19.46 -20.23 -2.06
CA SER A 330 -18.20 -20.87 -1.68
C SER A 330 -17.18 -19.86 -1.16
N TYR A 331 -17.36 -18.57 -1.47
CA TYR A 331 -16.43 -17.51 -1.06
C TYR A 331 -16.57 -17.21 0.43
N LYS A 332 -15.69 -17.79 1.20
CA LYS A 332 -15.62 -17.59 2.66
C LYS A 332 -14.18 -17.74 3.13
N PRO A 333 -13.84 -17.09 4.24
CA PRO A 333 -12.54 -17.27 4.86
C PRO A 333 -12.28 -18.73 5.22
N ASP A 334 -11.06 -19.19 4.92
CA ASP A 334 -10.57 -20.51 5.28
C ASP A 334 -9.97 -20.50 6.69
N PRO A 335 -10.53 -21.23 7.66
CA PRO A 335 -10.02 -21.27 9.02
C PRO A 335 -8.57 -21.76 9.11
N GLU A 336 -8.15 -22.74 8.30
CA GLU A 336 -6.78 -23.25 8.33
C GLU A 336 -5.78 -22.16 7.91
N TYR A 337 -6.08 -21.47 6.82
CA TYR A 337 -5.25 -20.34 6.38
C TYR A 337 -5.21 -19.21 7.43
N MET A 338 -6.34 -18.86 8.02
CA MET A 338 -6.41 -17.79 9.02
C MET A 338 -5.64 -18.10 10.29
N MET A 339 -5.58 -19.36 10.69
CA MET A 339 -4.88 -19.81 11.91
C MET A 339 -3.36 -19.81 11.77
N THR A 340 -2.80 -19.78 10.57
CA THR A 340 -1.34 -19.90 10.35
C THR A 340 -0.52 -18.87 11.12
N LEU A 341 -0.99 -17.62 11.25
CA LEU A 341 -0.30 -16.61 12.03
C LEU A 341 -0.44 -16.86 13.54
N TYR A 342 -1.65 -17.24 14.00
CA TYR A 342 -1.87 -17.58 15.40
C TYR A 342 -0.97 -18.74 15.84
N ASP A 343 -0.91 -19.80 15.04
CA ASP A 343 -0.09 -20.97 15.30
C ASP A 343 1.40 -20.63 15.38
N PHE A 344 1.90 -19.84 14.43
CA PHE A 344 3.28 -19.35 14.45
C PHE A 344 3.59 -18.55 15.73
N LEU A 345 2.71 -17.62 16.10
CA LEU A 345 2.90 -16.81 17.30
C LEU A 345 2.78 -17.63 18.59
N TYR A 346 1.88 -18.62 18.64
CA TYR A 346 1.72 -19.50 19.79
C TYR A 346 2.99 -20.30 20.10
N GLU A 347 3.57 -20.95 19.09
CA GLU A 347 4.79 -21.73 19.25
C GLU A 347 5.99 -20.80 19.59
N LEU A 348 6.11 -19.68 18.89
CA LEU A 348 7.17 -18.70 19.14
C LEU A 348 7.12 -18.15 20.58
N MET A 349 5.94 -17.71 21.01
CA MET A 349 5.77 -17.10 22.34
C MET A 349 5.87 -18.14 23.46
N GLY A 350 5.38 -19.36 23.23
CA GLY A 350 5.58 -20.48 24.17
C GLY A 350 7.06 -20.75 24.42
N GLY A 351 7.86 -20.83 23.35
CA GLY A 351 9.31 -20.99 23.46
C GLY A 351 10.01 -19.80 24.13
N PHE A 352 9.60 -18.57 23.79
CA PHE A 352 10.16 -17.36 24.37
C PHE A 352 9.88 -17.25 25.89
N LEU A 353 8.68 -17.57 26.32
CA LEU A 353 8.24 -17.54 27.71
C LEU A 353 8.69 -18.76 28.51
N GLY A 354 9.29 -19.76 27.89
CA GLY A 354 9.68 -21.00 28.53
C GLY A 354 8.48 -21.85 29.00
N VAL A 355 7.34 -21.69 28.33
CA VAL A 355 6.09 -22.40 28.62
C VAL A 355 6.08 -23.73 27.86
N ASP A 356 5.77 -24.83 28.55
CA ASP A 356 5.57 -26.13 27.91
C ASP A 356 4.20 -26.18 27.21
N THR A 357 4.19 -25.78 25.91
CA THR A 357 2.99 -25.72 25.09
C THR A 357 2.29 -27.07 24.93
N SER A 358 3.00 -28.19 25.15
CA SER A 358 2.38 -29.53 25.08
C SER A 358 1.35 -29.78 26.18
N ARG A 359 1.38 -29.00 27.26
CA ARG A 359 0.45 -29.08 28.40
C ARG A 359 -0.69 -28.11 28.36
N ILE A 360 -0.69 -27.20 27.39
CA ILE A 360 -1.73 -26.18 27.24
C ILE A 360 -2.54 -26.51 25.97
N GLU A 361 -3.85 -26.65 26.13
CA GLU A 361 -4.73 -26.80 24.98
C GLU A 361 -4.70 -25.52 24.15
N LYS A 362 -4.18 -25.63 22.93
CA LYS A 362 -4.11 -24.51 21.99
C LYS A 362 -5.52 -24.14 21.52
N PHE A 363 -5.85 -22.86 21.51
CA PHE A 363 -7.13 -22.38 21.01
C PHE A 363 -7.33 -22.77 19.54
N GLY A 364 -8.48 -23.35 19.25
CA GLY A 364 -8.94 -23.59 17.90
C GLY A 364 -9.54 -22.31 17.28
N TYR A 365 -9.87 -22.37 16.00
CA TYR A 365 -10.37 -21.23 15.23
C TYR A 365 -11.54 -20.49 15.90
N GLU A 366 -12.57 -21.21 16.35
CA GLU A 366 -13.74 -20.55 16.99
C GLU A 366 -13.40 -19.90 18.34
N GLN A 367 -12.43 -20.44 19.09
CA GLN A 367 -11.96 -19.85 20.32
C GLN A 367 -11.20 -18.55 20.05
N VAL A 368 -10.24 -18.56 19.10
CA VAL A 368 -9.51 -17.36 18.68
C VAL A 368 -10.48 -16.29 18.16
N LYS A 369 -11.42 -16.68 17.33
CA LYS A 369 -12.45 -15.77 16.80
C LYS A 369 -13.27 -15.11 17.91
N ASN A 370 -13.68 -15.89 18.90
CA ASN A 370 -14.44 -15.38 20.05
C ASN A 370 -13.59 -14.42 20.90
N GLU A 371 -12.31 -14.73 21.12
CA GLU A 371 -11.40 -13.81 21.83
C GLU A 371 -11.30 -12.47 21.10
N LEU A 372 -11.14 -12.48 19.77
CA LEU A 372 -11.05 -11.27 18.97
C LEU A 372 -12.36 -10.46 18.94
N ILE A 373 -13.52 -11.13 18.93
CA ILE A 373 -14.83 -10.47 19.01
C ILE A 373 -15.02 -9.79 20.38
N ASN A 374 -14.49 -10.41 21.45
CA ASN A 374 -14.59 -9.89 22.81
C ASN A 374 -13.53 -8.82 23.13
N ASP A 375 -12.54 -8.62 22.28
CA ASP A 375 -11.53 -7.55 22.35
C ASP A 375 -11.63 -6.60 21.13
N PRO A 376 -12.77 -5.90 20.95
CA PRO A 376 -12.97 -5.03 19.78
C PRO A 376 -12.07 -3.79 19.85
N VAL A 377 -11.93 -3.12 18.71
CA VAL A 377 -11.25 -1.82 18.65
C VAL A 377 -12.01 -0.80 19.49
N SER A 378 -11.30 -0.15 20.39
CA SER A 378 -11.88 0.88 21.26
C SER A 378 -12.04 2.23 20.55
N LEU A 379 -12.89 3.10 21.10
CA LEU A 379 -13.01 4.47 20.59
C LEU A 379 -11.68 5.25 20.74
N GLN A 380 -10.89 4.96 21.78
CA GLN A 380 -9.59 5.60 21.98
C GLN A 380 -8.62 5.22 20.87
N GLU A 381 -8.58 3.94 20.46
CA GLU A 381 -7.74 3.50 19.35
C GLU A 381 -8.11 4.18 18.01
N ASP A 382 -9.41 4.43 17.77
CA ASP A 382 -9.87 5.20 16.61
C ASP A 382 -9.44 6.67 16.68
N VAL A 383 -9.52 7.28 17.87
CA VAL A 383 -9.07 8.66 18.08
C VAL A 383 -7.57 8.79 17.89
N ASP A 384 -6.79 7.88 18.43
CA ASP A 384 -5.32 7.85 18.28
C ASP A 384 -4.92 7.71 16.80
N GLU A 385 -5.65 6.88 16.04
CA GLU A 385 -5.45 6.76 14.59
C GLU A 385 -5.74 8.08 13.86
N LEU A 386 -6.82 8.75 14.23
CA LEU A 386 -7.20 10.04 13.63
C LEU A 386 -6.17 11.12 13.92
N VAL A 387 -5.72 11.23 15.18
CA VAL A 387 -4.67 12.18 15.59
C VAL A 387 -3.39 11.95 14.79
N LEU A 388 -2.97 10.70 14.66
CA LEU A 388 -1.78 10.35 13.88
C LEU A 388 -1.94 10.74 12.40
N LYS A 389 -3.13 10.53 11.82
CA LYS A 389 -3.43 10.91 10.43
C LYS A 389 -3.35 12.44 10.23
N VAL A 390 -3.90 13.22 11.16
CA VAL A 390 -3.83 14.68 11.12
C VAL A 390 -2.38 15.17 11.18
N GLN A 391 -1.59 14.67 12.13
CA GLN A 391 -0.18 15.03 12.28
C GLN A 391 0.64 14.72 11.02
N LYS A 392 0.39 13.59 10.38
CA LYS A 392 1.05 13.22 9.13
C LYS A 392 0.58 14.09 7.96
N GLY A 393 -0.69 14.43 7.92
CA GLY A 393 -1.26 15.34 6.93
C GLY A 393 -0.55 16.70 6.98
N GLU A 394 -0.39 17.29 8.15
CA GLU A 394 0.33 18.55 8.33
C GLU A 394 1.78 18.45 7.85
N LYS A 395 2.50 17.41 8.24
CA LYS A 395 3.88 17.17 7.81
C LYS A 395 3.99 17.01 6.28
N HIS A 396 3.04 16.33 5.66
CA HIS A 396 2.98 16.17 4.21
C HIS A 396 2.73 17.51 3.50
N TYR A 397 1.79 18.31 3.98
CA TYR A 397 1.55 19.64 3.43
C TYR A 397 2.76 20.56 3.56
N LEU A 398 3.41 20.57 4.72
CA LEU A 398 4.63 21.34 4.94
C LEU A 398 5.76 20.92 3.99
N SER A 399 5.99 19.64 3.82
CA SER A 399 7.03 19.13 2.90
C SER A 399 6.71 19.50 1.44
N ARG A 400 5.45 19.36 1.01
CA ARG A 400 4.99 19.79 -0.32
C ARG A 400 5.11 21.30 -0.53
N PHE A 401 4.78 22.08 0.48
CA PHE A 401 4.93 23.52 0.43
C PHE A 401 6.39 23.95 0.27
N VAL A 402 7.31 23.32 1.02
CA VAL A 402 8.76 23.57 0.90
C VAL A 402 9.26 23.18 -0.49
N GLU A 403 8.85 22.03 -1.01
CA GLU A 403 9.24 21.57 -2.35
C GLU A 403 8.70 22.51 -3.44
N MET A 404 7.46 22.94 -3.34
CA MET A 404 6.86 23.89 -4.28
C MET A 404 7.60 25.25 -4.26
N LYS A 405 8.02 25.71 -3.08
CA LYS A 405 8.86 26.92 -2.96
C LYS A 405 10.23 26.75 -3.61
N ARG A 406 10.84 25.56 -3.48
CA ARG A 406 12.11 25.24 -4.14
C ARG A 406 11.95 25.26 -5.65
N GLN A 407 10.94 24.57 -6.18
CA GLN A 407 10.65 24.54 -7.62
C GLN A 407 10.33 25.91 -8.19
N ASP A 408 9.57 26.76 -7.48
CA ASP A 408 9.32 28.14 -7.90
C ASP A 408 10.61 28.97 -7.99
N LYS A 409 11.53 28.77 -7.05
CA LYS A 409 12.85 29.43 -7.07
C LYS A 409 13.69 28.98 -8.28
N GLU A 410 13.74 27.66 -8.53
CA GLU A 410 14.44 27.09 -9.69
C GLU A 410 13.83 27.57 -11.01
N PHE A 411 12.50 27.56 -11.12
CA PHE A 411 11.79 28.05 -12.29
C PHE A 411 12.09 29.54 -12.57
N ARG A 412 12.11 30.38 -11.54
CA ARG A 412 12.48 31.82 -11.69
C ARG A 412 13.92 31.97 -12.15
N GLN A 413 14.82 31.11 -11.71
CA GLN A 413 16.21 31.14 -12.12
C GLN A 413 16.36 30.73 -13.59
N LEU A 414 15.76 29.61 -14.00
CA LEU A 414 15.72 29.16 -15.39
C LEU A 414 15.09 30.18 -16.32
N LYS A 415 14.01 30.84 -15.89
CA LYS A 415 13.41 31.93 -16.68
C LYS A 415 14.37 33.09 -16.92
N LYS A 416 15.13 33.51 -15.88
CA LYS A 416 16.15 34.55 -16.05
C LYS A 416 17.27 34.14 -17.01
N GLU A 417 17.67 32.86 -17.00
CA GLU A 417 18.67 32.34 -17.92
C GLU A 417 18.14 32.28 -19.37
N CYS A 418 16.88 31.87 -19.57
CA CYS A 418 16.22 31.90 -20.86
C CYS A 418 16.15 33.37 -21.42
N ASP A 419 15.71 34.32 -20.60
CA ASP A 419 15.63 35.71 -20.99
C ASP A 419 17.02 36.28 -21.39
N LYS A 420 18.08 35.83 -20.70
CA LYS A 420 19.47 36.22 -21.04
C LYS A 420 19.90 35.63 -22.39
N LYS A 421 19.63 34.37 -22.62
CA LYS A 421 19.92 33.69 -23.90
C LYS A 421 19.12 34.27 -25.04
N ASP A 422 17.87 34.61 -24.86
CA ASP A 422 17.03 35.27 -25.87
C ASP A 422 17.60 36.64 -26.31
N LYS A 423 18.11 37.44 -25.34
CA LYS A 423 18.80 38.69 -25.64
C LYS A 423 20.07 38.47 -26.46
N GLU A 424 20.84 37.44 -26.13
CA GLU A 424 22.07 37.07 -26.85
C GLU A 424 21.75 36.59 -28.28
N ILE A 425 20.72 35.75 -28.43
CA ILE A 425 20.22 35.31 -29.75
C ILE A 425 19.78 36.49 -30.60
N LYS A 426 19.05 37.47 -30.04
CA LYS A 426 18.66 38.70 -30.76
C LYS A 426 19.87 39.49 -31.21
N LYS A 427 20.89 39.62 -30.35
CA LYS A 427 22.15 40.30 -30.68
C LYS A 427 22.87 39.56 -31.83
N LEU A 428 23.06 38.27 -31.75
CA LEU A 428 23.69 37.43 -32.77
C LEU A 428 22.93 37.47 -34.10
N LYS A 429 21.61 37.47 -34.07
CA LYS A 429 20.79 37.62 -35.29
C LYS A 429 21.03 38.99 -35.97
N THR A 430 21.15 40.07 -35.19
CA THR A 430 21.41 41.40 -35.69
C THR A 430 22.80 41.49 -36.28
N GLU A 431 23.81 40.91 -35.64
CA GLU A 431 25.19 40.86 -36.13
C GLU A 431 25.28 40.04 -37.41
N ASN A 432 24.62 38.89 -37.48
CA ASN A 432 24.56 38.06 -38.66
C ASN A 432 23.89 38.78 -39.84
N GLN A 433 22.82 39.51 -39.61
CA GLN A 433 22.18 40.35 -40.62
C GLN A 433 23.15 41.45 -41.18
N LYS A 434 23.93 42.07 -40.27
CA LYS A 434 24.95 43.06 -40.69
C LYS A 434 26.04 42.40 -41.52
N LEU A 435 26.55 41.24 -41.14
CA LEU A 435 27.54 40.46 -41.86
C LEU A 435 27.02 40.04 -43.24
N ASN A 436 25.82 39.57 -43.34
CA ASN A 436 25.20 39.20 -44.61
C ASN A 436 25.04 40.38 -45.57
N ARG A 437 24.64 41.56 -45.03
CA ARG A 437 24.59 42.79 -45.84
C ARG A 437 25.98 43.14 -46.37
N LEU A 438 27.01 43.08 -45.54
CA LEU A 438 28.40 43.35 -45.96
C LEU A 438 28.91 42.34 -47.00
N LEU A 439 28.61 41.07 -46.86
CA LEU A 439 28.91 40.02 -47.80
C LEU A 439 28.24 40.26 -49.16
N VAL A 440 26.94 40.57 -49.17
CA VAL A 440 26.19 40.91 -50.40
C VAL A 440 26.82 42.13 -51.12
N VAL A 441 27.17 43.18 -50.36
CA VAL A 441 27.83 44.36 -50.93
C VAL A 441 29.22 44.01 -51.51
N ARG A 442 30.00 43.20 -50.83
CA ARG A 442 31.31 42.74 -51.33
C ARG A 442 31.19 41.89 -52.60
N VAL A 443 30.28 40.96 -52.64
CA VAL A 443 29.99 40.11 -53.79
C VAL A 443 29.51 40.98 -54.97
N TYR A 444 28.60 41.92 -54.74
CA TYR A 444 28.11 42.85 -55.73
C TYR A 444 29.26 43.72 -56.31
N LYS A 445 30.14 44.29 -55.49
CA LYS A 445 31.30 45.05 -55.90
C LYS A 445 32.27 44.20 -56.75
N LYS A 446 32.51 42.95 -56.35
CA LYS A 446 33.38 42.03 -57.06
C LYS A 446 32.81 41.65 -58.45
N LEU A 447 31.51 41.34 -58.53
CA LEU A 447 30.80 41.07 -59.77
C LEU A 447 30.81 42.28 -60.69
N ARG A 448 30.62 43.51 -60.20
CA ARG A 448 30.69 44.74 -60.96
C ARG A 448 32.10 45.04 -61.50
N SER A 449 33.15 44.70 -60.75
CA SER A 449 34.53 44.81 -61.20
C SER A 449 34.89 43.82 -62.32
N VAL A 450 34.38 42.56 -62.21
CA VAL A 450 34.51 41.54 -63.20
C VAL A 450 33.81 41.91 -64.53
N LYS A 451 32.56 42.44 -64.39
CA LYS A 451 31.78 42.91 -65.55
C LYS A 451 32.45 44.10 -66.24
N ARG A 452 33.11 45.02 -65.53
CA ARG A 452 33.93 46.10 -66.16
C ARG A 452 35.18 45.61 -66.86
N LYS A 453 35.75 44.50 -66.37
CA LYS A 453 36.97 43.89 -67.06
C LYS A 453 36.60 43.06 -68.29
N LEU A 454 35.33 42.62 -68.38
CA LEU A 454 34.85 41.85 -69.53
C LEU A 454 34.22 42.68 -70.65
N LEU A 455 33.83 43.96 -70.33
CA LEU A 455 33.14 44.85 -71.28
C LEU A 455 33.98 46.07 -71.67
N GLY A 456 35.19 46.22 -71.19
CA GLY A 456 36.23 47.19 -71.62
C GLY A 456 37.44 46.42 -72.06
#